data_d1cd58db0194241671f4ec832eca9d4e
#
_entry.id   d1cd58db0194241671f4ec832eca9d4e
#
_cell.length_a   1.000
_cell.length_b   1.000
_cell.length_c   1.000
_cell.angle_alpha   90.00
_cell.angle_beta   90.00
_cell.angle_gamma   90.00
#
_symmetry.space_group_name_H-M   'P 1'
#
loop_
_entity.id
_entity.type
_entity.pdbx_description
1 polymer ?
#
loop_
_entity_poly.entity_id
_entity_poly.type
_entity_poly.pdbx_seq_one_letter_code
_entity_poly.pdbx_strand_id
1 'polypeptide(L)'
;MIKYRGIRRHIFKVDRLTPVKADSLDGDRDTRRPNMENNSDFDDLQPVERRWFRTIVKSVVAVLILLLVAAGIVYWLAIQPPDFYQASVRISEEESLESGESFEIAGLYLRNDMVEEETWYAEFFEAHINGWLASDLPRKFATALPDNMREPRVKIEPEKFQVGAATEILGIETVLIAAIDFFPTESTNEFGLRVLSIHAGQMPIPVSFFNQLATELFQKYQIRVRWYDDDNGMPVAVLTLPKDLLSYQGKQMVLEQLEFVDGSVRLAGRSEAIEKKEQSESIAAEPKSEHSNAENEVVEPPASEPPSELPVSD
;
A
#
# COMPACT_ATOMS: atom_id res chain seq x y z
N MET A 1 25.96 16.90 11.12
CA MET A 1 25.84 18.28 10.65
C MET A 1 25.77 18.24 9.13
N ILE A 2 24.61 17.99 8.54
CA ILE A 2 24.37 17.81 7.10
C ILE A 2 23.57 19.02 6.60
N LYS A 3 24.18 19.77 5.68
CA LYS A 3 23.67 21.00 5.08
C LYS A 3 22.54 20.65 4.07
N TYR A 4 21.32 21.05 4.35
CA TYR A 4 20.24 21.08 3.38
C TYR A 4 20.51 22.18 2.31
N ARG A 5 20.69 21.76 1.07
CA ARG A 5 20.78 22.61 -0.12
C ARG A 5 19.37 22.88 -0.64
N GLY A 6 18.97 24.13 -0.61
CA GLY A 6 17.63 24.59 -0.99
C GLY A 6 17.30 24.36 -2.47
N ILE A 7 16.12 23.86 -2.69
CA ILE A 7 15.46 23.73 -3.99
C ILE A 7 14.87 25.09 -4.37
N ARG A 8 15.43 25.72 -5.41
CA ARG A 8 14.90 26.96 -6.00
C ARG A 8 13.60 26.67 -6.74
N ARG A 9 12.51 27.24 -6.26
CA ARG A 9 11.24 27.32 -7.00
C ARG A 9 11.40 28.29 -8.17
N HIS A 10 11.30 27.78 -9.39
CA HIS A 10 11.10 28.61 -10.58
C HIS A 10 9.65 29.11 -10.61
N ILE A 11 9.48 30.40 -10.29
CA ILE A 11 8.22 31.12 -10.46
C ILE A 11 8.09 31.48 -11.93
N PHE A 12 7.13 30.87 -12.60
CA PHE A 12 6.72 31.32 -13.95
C PHE A 12 6.06 32.69 -13.86
N LYS A 13 6.73 33.70 -14.42
CA LYS A 13 6.24 35.06 -14.53
C LYS A 13 5.33 35.12 -15.77
N VAL A 14 4.03 35.26 -15.55
CA VAL A 14 3.05 35.53 -16.61
C VAL A 14 3.18 36.99 -16.98
N ASP A 15 3.73 37.29 -18.16
CA ASP A 15 3.78 38.62 -18.71
C ASP A 15 2.38 39.09 -19.14
N ARG A 16 1.97 40.22 -18.58
CA ARG A 16 0.71 40.92 -18.88
C ARG A 16 0.77 41.44 -20.30
N LEU A 17 -0.16 41.03 -21.12
CA LEU A 17 -0.46 41.64 -22.41
C LEU A 17 -0.94 43.06 -22.17
N THR A 18 -0.19 44.03 -22.72
CA THR A 18 -0.54 45.45 -22.76
C THR A 18 -1.68 45.68 -23.75
N PRO A 19 -2.67 46.51 -23.42
CA PRO A 19 -3.73 46.86 -24.36
C PRO A 19 -3.20 47.83 -25.44
N VAL A 20 -3.44 47.50 -26.70
CA VAL A 20 -3.19 48.33 -27.86
C VAL A 20 -4.19 49.47 -27.86
N LYS A 21 -3.64 50.70 -27.88
CA LYS A 21 -4.35 51.96 -27.92
C LYS A 21 -4.98 52.16 -29.30
N ALA A 22 -6.26 52.35 -29.36
CA ALA A 22 -6.98 52.73 -30.56
C ALA A 22 -6.70 54.23 -30.83
N ASP A 23 -5.93 54.49 -31.90
CA ASP A 23 -5.85 55.83 -32.48
C ASP A 23 -6.97 56.02 -33.51
N SER A 24 -7.80 57.00 -33.22
CA SER A 24 -8.80 57.54 -34.13
C SER A 24 -8.11 58.33 -35.24
N LEU A 25 -8.32 57.92 -36.46
CA LEU A 25 -8.07 58.77 -37.63
C LEU A 25 -9.40 58.97 -38.36
N ASP A 26 -9.91 60.11 -38.13
CA ASP A 26 -10.94 60.79 -38.92
C ASP A 26 -10.26 61.31 -40.20
N GLY A 27 -10.89 61.15 -41.36
CA GLY A 27 -10.33 61.77 -42.56
C GLY A 27 -10.78 61.12 -43.86
N ASP A 28 -11.77 61.70 -44.39
CA ASP A 28 -11.94 62.03 -45.83
C ASP A 28 -12.64 60.95 -46.71
N ARG A 29 -13.86 61.34 -47.08
CA ARG A 29 -14.69 60.72 -48.10
C ARG A 29 -14.15 61.10 -49.47
N ASP A 30 -13.56 60.18 -50.19
CA ASP A 30 -13.46 60.31 -51.62
C ASP A 30 -14.17 59.13 -52.31
N THR A 31 -15.30 59.47 -52.95
CA THR A 31 -16.17 58.58 -53.66
C THR A 31 -15.59 58.22 -55.02
N ARG A 32 -14.74 57.23 -55.08
CA ARG A 32 -14.42 56.55 -56.35
C ARG A 32 -14.91 55.12 -56.30
N ARG A 33 -15.97 54.80 -57.01
CA ARG A 33 -16.38 53.43 -57.31
C ARG A 33 -15.28 52.72 -58.10
N PRO A 34 -14.63 51.73 -57.58
CA PRO A 34 -13.85 50.83 -58.39
C PRO A 34 -14.75 49.86 -59.13
N ASN A 35 -14.54 49.81 -60.40
CA ASN A 35 -15.00 48.94 -61.42
C ASN A 35 -14.96 47.48 -60.86
N MET A 36 -16.13 46.79 -60.77
CA MET A 36 -16.21 45.37 -60.49
C MET A 36 -15.69 44.63 -61.72
N GLU A 37 -14.38 44.57 -61.87
CA GLU A 37 -13.76 43.54 -62.69
C GLU A 37 -13.93 42.21 -61.96
N ASN A 38 -14.70 41.38 -62.61
CA ASN A 38 -15.08 40.03 -62.25
C ASN A 38 -13.81 39.18 -62.10
N ASN A 39 -13.23 39.16 -60.88
CA ASN A 39 -12.06 38.35 -60.56
C ASN A 39 -12.55 36.88 -60.32
N SER A 40 -12.72 36.19 -61.43
CA SER A 40 -12.95 34.75 -61.51
C SER A 40 -11.67 33.93 -61.19
N ASP A 41 -10.71 34.53 -60.49
CA ASP A 41 -9.42 33.88 -60.15
C ASP A 41 -9.46 33.00 -58.91
N PHE A 42 -10.65 32.70 -58.37
CA PHE A 42 -10.75 31.80 -57.20
C PHE A 42 -10.87 30.30 -57.54
N ASP A 43 -10.92 29.94 -58.84
CA ASP A 43 -11.14 28.54 -59.26
C ASP A 43 -9.86 27.73 -59.55
N ASP A 44 -8.67 28.34 -59.46
CA ASP A 44 -7.40 27.64 -59.70
C ASP A 44 -6.61 27.29 -58.40
N LEU A 45 -7.33 26.89 -57.34
CA LEU A 45 -6.64 26.20 -56.26
C LEU A 45 -6.24 24.80 -56.74
N GLN A 46 -4.96 24.67 -56.97
CA GLN A 46 -4.26 23.55 -57.57
C GLN A 46 -4.67 22.20 -56.98
N PRO A 47 -4.93 21.14 -57.78
CA PRO A 47 -5.36 19.81 -57.31
C PRO A 47 -4.32 19.08 -56.42
N VAL A 48 -3.12 19.65 -56.26
CA VAL A 48 -2.02 19.11 -55.46
C VAL A 48 -2.30 19.23 -53.96
N GLU A 49 -2.88 20.34 -53.48
CA GLU A 49 -3.17 20.52 -52.03
C GLU A 49 -4.26 19.56 -51.55
N ARG A 50 -5.23 19.23 -52.37
CA ARG A 50 -6.33 18.31 -52.02
C ARG A 50 -5.87 16.88 -51.86
N ARG A 51 -4.79 16.44 -52.56
CA ARG A 51 -4.19 15.12 -52.45
C ARG A 51 -3.39 15.00 -51.16
N TRP A 52 -2.59 15.98 -50.83
CA TRP A 52 -1.79 16.02 -49.62
C TRP A 52 -2.67 16.02 -48.36
N PHE A 53 -3.71 16.85 -48.31
CA PHE A 53 -4.69 16.86 -47.22
C PHE A 53 -5.38 15.50 -47.03
N ARG A 54 -5.78 14.82 -48.08
CA ARG A 54 -6.35 13.48 -48.01
C ARG A 54 -5.36 12.44 -47.45
N THR A 55 -4.09 12.57 -47.76
CA THR A 55 -3.04 11.67 -47.23
C THR A 55 -2.83 11.92 -45.75
N ILE A 56 -2.77 13.16 -45.31
CA ILE A 56 -2.67 13.50 -43.88
C ILE A 56 -3.87 12.98 -43.10
N VAL A 57 -5.10 13.22 -43.59
CA VAL A 57 -6.30 12.73 -42.93
C VAL A 57 -6.31 11.19 -42.84
N LYS A 58 -5.89 10.49 -43.88
CA LYS A 58 -5.76 9.02 -43.83
C LYS A 58 -4.71 8.58 -42.81
N SER A 59 -3.58 9.26 -42.75
CA SER A 59 -2.52 8.96 -41.76
C SER A 59 -3.00 9.21 -40.33
N VAL A 60 -3.70 10.31 -40.06
CA VAL A 60 -4.27 10.63 -38.74
C VAL A 60 -5.31 9.58 -38.34
N VAL A 61 -6.21 9.19 -39.28
CA VAL A 61 -7.19 8.14 -39.02
C VAL A 61 -6.53 6.79 -38.75
N ALA A 62 -5.48 6.44 -39.53
CA ALA A 62 -4.73 5.19 -39.28
C ALA A 62 -4.05 5.18 -37.93
N VAL A 63 -3.44 6.29 -37.50
CA VAL A 63 -2.83 6.44 -36.17
C VAL A 63 -3.91 6.32 -35.06
N LEU A 64 -5.07 6.98 -35.26
CA LEU A 64 -6.17 6.89 -34.31
C LEU A 64 -6.69 5.45 -34.14
N ILE A 65 -6.87 4.74 -35.26
CA ILE A 65 -7.27 3.32 -35.21
C ILE A 65 -6.22 2.47 -34.49
N LEU A 66 -4.92 2.70 -34.78
CA LEU A 66 -3.83 1.99 -34.09
C LEU A 66 -3.86 2.25 -32.59
N LEU A 67 -4.07 3.50 -32.15
CA LEU A 67 -4.19 3.85 -30.73
C LEU A 67 -5.41 3.20 -30.07
N LEU A 68 -6.56 3.14 -30.77
CA LEU A 68 -7.75 2.45 -30.26
C LEU A 68 -7.53 0.94 -30.11
N VAL A 69 -6.86 0.31 -31.07
CA VAL A 69 -6.51 -1.11 -31.00
C VAL A 69 -5.53 -1.35 -29.83
N ALA A 70 -4.50 -0.51 -29.70
CA ALA A 70 -3.55 -0.61 -28.59
C ALA A 70 -4.24 -0.43 -27.22
N ALA A 71 -5.14 0.55 -27.10
CA ALA A 71 -5.94 0.75 -25.88
C ALA A 71 -6.84 -0.46 -25.58
N GLY A 72 -7.44 -1.07 -26.61
CA GLY A 72 -8.23 -2.29 -26.48
C GLY A 72 -7.42 -3.49 -25.98
N ILE A 73 -6.19 -3.66 -26.48
CA ILE A 73 -5.26 -4.71 -26.01
C ILE A 73 -4.87 -4.48 -24.55
N VAL A 74 -4.50 -3.24 -24.18
CA VAL A 74 -4.15 -2.87 -22.81
C VAL A 74 -5.32 -3.13 -21.85
N TYR A 75 -6.52 -2.72 -22.24
CA TYR A 75 -7.74 -2.98 -21.47
C TYR A 75 -7.98 -4.50 -21.28
N TRP A 76 -7.87 -5.28 -22.36
CA TRP A 76 -8.05 -6.73 -22.31
C TRP A 76 -7.03 -7.41 -21.38
N LEU A 77 -5.76 -7.02 -21.44
CA LEU A 77 -4.72 -7.53 -20.54
C LEU A 77 -4.99 -7.13 -19.07
N ALA A 78 -5.49 -5.92 -18.83
CA ALA A 78 -5.76 -5.43 -17.49
C ALA A 78 -6.90 -6.17 -16.79
N ILE A 79 -7.92 -6.63 -17.53
CA ILE A 79 -9.08 -7.35 -16.96
C ILE A 79 -8.85 -8.86 -16.83
N GLN A 80 -7.76 -9.41 -17.38
CA GLN A 80 -7.50 -10.84 -17.34
C GLN A 80 -6.73 -11.23 -16.09
N PRO A 81 -7.37 -11.89 -15.08
CA PRO A 81 -6.67 -12.32 -13.89
C PRO A 81 -5.72 -13.48 -14.20
N PRO A 82 -4.59 -13.60 -13.47
CA PRO A 82 -3.65 -14.70 -13.68
C PRO A 82 -4.21 -16.05 -13.22
N ASP A 83 -3.64 -17.12 -13.76
CA ASP A 83 -4.15 -18.49 -13.57
C ASP A 83 -4.18 -18.91 -12.09
N PHE A 84 -3.13 -18.56 -11.31
CA PHE A 84 -3.08 -18.90 -9.89
C PHE A 84 -4.23 -18.27 -9.11
N TYR A 85 -4.53 -17.00 -9.42
CA TYR A 85 -5.61 -16.28 -8.74
C TYR A 85 -6.98 -16.87 -9.09
N GLN A 86 -7.20 -17.17 -10.37
CA GLN A 86 -8.43 -17.84 -10.81
C GLN A 86 -8.60 -19.21 -10.16
N ALA A 87 -7.53 -19.99 -10.05
CA ALA A 87 -7.55 -21.31 -9.41
C ALA A 87 -7.91 -21.19 -7.92
N SER A 88 -7.29 -20.24 -7.19
CA SER A 88 -7.51 -20.06 -5.76
C SER A 88 -8.87 -19.44 -5.38
N VAL A 89 -9.50 -18.68 -6.30
CA VAL A 89 -10.87 -18.14 -6.09
C VAL A 89 -11.95 -19.18 -6.36
N ARG A 90 -11.67 -20.21 -7.18
CA ARG A 90 -12.65 -21.27 -7.52
C ARG A 90 -12.81 -22.36 -6.46
N ILE A 91 -12.05 -22.30 -5.37
CA ILE A 91 -12.18 -23.24 -4.25
C ILE A 91 -13.58 -23.10 -3.63
N SER A 92 -14.21 -24.22 -3.26
CA SER A 92 -15.53 -24.21 -2.66
C SER A 92 -15.52 -23.52 -1.28
N GLU A 93 -16.68 -23.03 -0.87
CA GLU A 93 -16.80 -22.40 0.48
C GLU A 93 -16.45 -23.39 1.60
N GLU A 94 -16.90 -24.65 1.47
CA GLU A 94 -16.62 -25.71 2.44
C GLU A 94 -15.12 -26.00 2.55
N GLU A 95 -14.43 -26.15 1.42
CA GLU A 95 -12.97 -26.35 1.37
C GLU A 95 -12.20 -25.15 1.92
N SER A 96 -12.69 -23.93 1.65
CA SER A 96 -12.10 -22.71 2.19
C SER A 96 -12.21 -22.63 3.72
N LEU A 97 -13.34 -23.04 4.27
CA LEU A 97 -13.56 -23.10 5.73
C LEU A 97 -12.65 -24.13 6.40
N GLU A 98 -12.57 -25.35 5.87
CA GLU A 98 -11.69 -26.40 6.40
C GLU A 98 -10.20 -26.00 6.33
N SER A 99 -9.80 -25.45 5.22
CA SER A 99 -8.43 -24.94 5.04
C SER A 99 -8.12 -23.76 5.97
N GLY A 100 -9.08 -22.84 6.16
CA GLY A 100 -8.95 -21.70 7.07
C GLY A 100 -8.82 -22.15 8.53
N GLU A 101 -9.61 -23.14 8.97
CA GLU A 101 -9.51 -23.76 10.30
C GLU A 101 -8.12 -24.40 10.50
N SER A 102 -7.62 -25.10 9.48
CA SER A 102 -6.28 -25.68 9.51
C SER A 102 -5.18 -24.63 9.70
N PHE A 103 -5.31 -23.45 9.05
CA PHE A 103 -4.40 -22.33 9.26
C PHE A 103 -4.45 -21.79 10.69
N GLU A 104 -5.65 -21.63 11.26
CA GLU A 104 -5.81 -21.16 12.64
C GLU A 104 -5.23 -22.14 13.65
N ILE A 105 -5.45 -23.43 13.44
CA ILE A 105 -4.88 -24.49 14.28
C ILE A 105 -3.35 -24.46 14.23
N ALA A 106 -2.75 -24.34 13.04
CA ALA A 106 -1.31 -24.22 12.89
C ALA A 106 -0.75 -22.97 13.61
N GLY A 107 -1.48 -21.85 13.53
CA GLY A 107 -1.15 -20.60 14.24
C GLY A 107 -1.23 -20.75 15.76
N LEU A 108 -2.20 -21.51 16.28
CA LEU A 108 -2.32 -21.83 17.71
C LEU A 108 -1.17 -22.71 18.19
N TYR A 109 -0.78 -23.73 17.43
CA TYR A 109 0.39 -24.55 17.76
C TYR A 109 1.66 -23.71 17.80
N LEU A 110 1.94 -22.93 16.75
CA LEU A 110 3.10 -22.03 16.75
C LEU A 110 3.11 -21.12 17.97
N ARG A 111 1.97 -20.53 18.33
CA ARG A 111 1.87 -19.66 19.51
C ARG A 111 2.16 -20.40 20.81
N ASN A 112 1.71 -21.65 20.96
CA ASN A 112 2.00 -22.47 22.13
C ASN A 112 3.48 -22.82 22.20
N ASP A 113 4.07 -23.26 21.08
CA ASP A 113 5.50 -23.58 21.00
C ASP A 113 6.37 -22.36 21.34
N MET A 114 6.00 -21.17 20.84
CA MET A 114 6.66 -19.91 21.19
C MET A 114 6.66 -19.58 22.70
N VAL A 115 5.66 -20.08 23.42
CA VAL A 115 5.55 -19.87 24.89
C VAL A 115 6.24 -20.98 25.68
N GLU A 116 6.07 -22.22 25.27
CA GLU A 116 6.50 -23.40 26.03
C GLU A 116 7.96 -23.75 25.72
N GLU A 117 8.38 -23.62 24.47
CA GLU A 117 9.69 -24.04 23.99
C GLU A 117 10.68 -22.87 23.92
N GLU A 118 11.97 -23.22 23.97
CA GLU A 118 13.06 -22.25 23.73
C GLU A 118 13.26 -21.97 22.23
N THR A 119 13.02 -22.97 21.41
CA THR A 119 13.09 -22.90 19.94
C THR A 119 11.77 -23.40 19.35
N TRP A 120 11.31 -22.75 18.30
CA TRP A 120 10.05 -23.09 17.68
C TRP A 120 10.17 -23.13 16.16
N TYR A 121 9.27 -23.91 15.54
CA TYR A 121 9.17 -24.07 14.09
C TYR A 121 7.71 -24.15 13.69
N ALA A 122 7.38 -23.55 12.54
CA ALA A 122 6.06 -23.70 11.93
C ALA A 122 6.17 -23.73 10.40
N GLU A 123 5.26 -24.47 9.79
CA GLU A 123 5.06 -24.48 8.35
C GLU A 123 3.60 -24.16 8.04
N PHE A 124 3.39 -23.15 7.17
CA PHE A 124 2.08 -22.73 6.72
C PHE A 124 1.92 -23.02 5.23
N PHE A 125 0.92 -23.82 4.90
CA PHE A 125 0.65 -24.19 3.52
C PHE A 125 -0.17 -23.11 2.79
N GLU A 126 0.17 -22.86 1.53
CA GLU A 126 -0.53 -21.92 0.64
C GLU A 126 -2.04 -22.13 0.64
N ALA A 127 -2.48 -23.41 0.54
CA ALA A 127 -3.90 -23.77 0.58
C ALA A 127 -4.59 -23.31 1.86
N HIS A 128 -3.95 -23.52 3.02
CA HIS A 128 -4.49 -23.12 4.31
C HIS A 128 -4.55 -21.58 4.46
N ILE A 129 -3.51 -20.88 4.02
CA ILE A 129 -3.48 -19.41 3.99
C ILE A 129 -4.61 -18.88 3.10
N ASN A 130 -4.77 -19.41 1.88
CA ASN A 130 -5.81 -19.00 0.95
C ASN A 130 -7.22 -19.31 1.47
N GLY A 131 -7.39 -20.44 2.17
CA GLY A 131 -8.64 -20.77 2.85
C GLY A 131 -9.01 -19.74 3.91
N TRP A 132 -8.06 -19.38 4.78
CA TRP A 132 -8.25 -18.35 5.80
C TRP A 132 -8.52 -16.96 5.21
N LEU A 133 -7.79 -16.58 4.15
CA LEU A 133 -8.01 -15.33 3.45
C LEU A 133 -9.41 -15.26 2.80
N ALA A 134 -9.96 -16.40 2.37
CA ALA A 134 -11.27 -16.47 1.76
C ALA A 134 -12.41 -16.47 2.79
N SER A 135 -12.27 -17.21 3.89
CA SER A 135 -13.34 -17.47 4.84
C SER A 135 -13.30 -16.57 6.06
N ASP A 136 -12.14 -16.45 6.71
CA ASP A 136 -12.01 -15.84 8.03
C ASP A 136 -11.65 -14.36 7.98
N LEU A 137 -10.78 -13.96 7.06
CA LEU A 137 -10.37 -12.55 6.92
C LEU A 137 -11.58 -11.62 6.74
N PRO A 138 -12.53 -11.87 5.80
CA PRO A 138 -13.68 -10.97 5.63
C PRO A 138 -14.67 -11.01 6.80
N ARG A 139 -14.75 -12.12 7.56
CA ARG A 139 -15.64 -12.24 8.70
C ARG A 139 -15.07 -11.63 9.99
N LYS A 140 -13.77 -11.91 10.27
CA LYS A 140 -13.13 -11.55 11.53
C LYS A 140 -12.40 -10.22 11.47
N PHE A 141 -11.94 -9.85 10.27
CA PHE A 141 -11.05 -8.69 10.04
C PHE A 141 -11.49 -7.84 8.83
N ALA A 142 -12.80 -7.55 8.73
CA ALA A 142 -13.38 -6.82 7.60
C ALA A 142 -12.69 -5.49 7.28
N THR A 143 -12.10 -4.82 8.28
CA THR A 143 -11.38 -3.55 8.14
C THR A 143 -9.87 -3.70 7.90
N ALA A 144 -9.37 -4.94 7.80
CA ALA A 144 -7.94 -5.19 7.58
C ALA A 144 -7.51 -4.76 6.18
N LEU A 145 -8.33 -5.03 5.18
CA LEU A 145 -8.07 -4.63 3.81
C LEU A 145 -8.47 -3.16 3.55
N PRO A 146 -7.86 -2.49 2.58
CA PRO A 146 -8.39 -1.26 2.01
C PRO A 146 -9.79 -1.49 1.41
N ASP A 147 -10.67 -0.48 1.46
CA ASP A 147 -12.07 -0.57 1.04
C ASP A 147 -12.25 -1.00 -0.43
N ASN A 148 -11.26 -0.71 -1.26
CA ASN A 148 -11.25 -1.05 -2.68
C ASN A 148 -10.58 -2.40 -3.00
N MET A 149 -10.11 -3.16 -1.98
CA MET A 149 -9.48 -4.47 -2.15
C MET A 149 -10.39 -5.58 -1.64
N ARG A 150 -10.54 -6.63 -2.45
CA ARG A 150 -11.40 -7.78 -2.17
C ARG A 150 -10.68 -9.07 -2.51
N GLU A 151 -11.09 -10.15 -1.86
CA GLU A 151 -10.67 -11.52 -2.18
C GLU A 151 -9.14 -11.69 -2.29
N PRO A 152 -8.36 -11.32 -1.26
CA PRO A 152 -6.92 -11.50 -1.31
C PRO A 152 -6.56 -12.98 -1.45
N ARG A 153 -5.53 -13.27 -2.26
CA ARG A 153 -4.97 -14.61 -2.47
C ARG A 153 -3.46 -14.53 -2.53
N VAL A 154 -2.83 -15.61 -2.14
CA VAL A 154 -1.38 -15.76 -2.20
C VAL A 154 -0.97 -16.93 -3.08
N LYS A 155 0.22 -16.83 -3.65
CA LYS A 155 0.94 -17.91 -4.31
C LYS A 155 2.34 -17.94 -3.76
N ILE A 156 2.77 -19.12 -3.28
CA ILE A 156 4.07 -19.32 -2.67
C ILE A 156 4.92 -20.17 -3.60
N GLU A 157 5.99 -19.58 -4.08
CA GLU A 157 7.00 -20.24 -4.92
C GLU A 157 8.37 -20.08 -4.27
N PRO A 158 9.36 -20.93 -4.53
CA PRO A 158 10.71 -20.70 -4.06
C PRO A 158 11.19 -19.31 -4.46
N GLU A 159 11.73 -18.56 -3.50
CA GLU A 159 12.28 -17.21 -3.70
C GLU A 159 11.27 -16.13 -4.17
N LYS A 160 9.96 -16.48 -4.25
CA LYS A 160 8.96 -15.52 -4.73
C LYS A 160 7.60 -15.75 -4.05
N PHE A 161 7.14 -14.73 -3.35
CA PHE A 161 5.82 -14.67 -2.76
C PHE A 161 4.94 -13.72 -3.60
N GLN A 162 3.80 -14.20 -4.09
CA GLN A 162 2.86 -13.37 -4.83
C GLN A 162 1.61 -13.12 -4.01
N VAL A 163 1.18 -11.86 -3.97
CA VAL A 163 -0.09 -11.46 -3.37
C VAL A 163 -0.97 -10.87 -4.46
N GLY A 164 -2.18 -11.38 -4.60
CA GLY A 164 -3.17 -10.85 -5.53
C GLY A 164 -4.44 -10.44 -4.78
N ALA A 165 -5.08 -9.35 -5.19
CA ALA A 165 -6.39 -8.94 -4.69
C ALA A 165 -7.21 -8.29 -5.80
N ALA A 166 -8.51 -8.59 -5.84
CA ALA A 166 -9.43 -7.91 -6.72
C ALA A 166 -9.58 -6.45 -6.28
N THR A 167 -9.52 -5.54 -7.23
CA THR A 167 -9.61 -4.09 -6.97
C THR A 167 -10.22 -3.38 -8.18
N GLU A 168 -10.57 -2.12 -8.00
CA GLU A 168 -11.01 -1.23 -9.07
C GLU A 168 -9.99 -0.12 -9.27
N ILE A 169 -9.44 -0.02 -10.48
CA ILE A 169 -8.50 1.02 -10.89
C ILE A 169 -9.11 1.80 -12.06
N LEU A 170 -9.32 3.10 -11.90
CA LEU A 170 -9.92 3.98 -12.91
C LEU A 170 -11.29 3.48 -13.47
N GLY A 171 -12.12 2.85 -12.62
CA GLY A 171 -13.41 2.29 -13.02
C GLY A 171 -13.31 0.93 -13.73
N ILE A 172 -12.14 0.29 -13.74
CA ILE A 172 -11.91 -1.03 -14.33
C ILE A 172 -11.68 -2.03 -13.19
N GLU A 173 -12.54 -3.06 -13.13
CA GLU A 173 -12.30 -4.19 -12.23
C GLU A 173 -11.11 -5.01 -12.74
N THR A 174 -10.12 -5.22 -11.87
CA THR A 174 -8.89 -5.94 -12.17
C THR A 174 -8.38 -6.67 -10.93
N VAL A 175 -7.36 -7.51 -11.09
CA VAL A 175 -6.62 -8.11 -9.99
C VAL A 175 -5.25 -7.44 -9.90
N LEU A 176 -5.00 -6.73 -8.80
CA LEU A 176 -3.67 -6.20 -8.51
C LEU A 176 -2.82 -7.32 -7.92
N ILE A 177 -1.63 -7.55 -8.51
CA ILE A 177 -0.71 -8.60 -8.10
C ILE A 177 0.64 -7.96 -7.82
N ALA A 178 1.21 -8.28 -6.67
CA ALA A 178 2.59 -7.96 -6.32
C ALA A 178 3.39 -9.26 -6.16
N ALA A 179 4.50 -9.38 -6.87
CA ALA A 179 5.48 -10.42 -6.66
C ALA A 179 6.61 -9.85 -5.79
N ILE A 180 6.91 -10.53 -4.70
CA ILE A 180 7.77 -10.04 -3.63
C ILE A 180 8.79 -11.12 -3.32
N ASP A 181 10.03 -10.72 -3.13
CA ASP A 181 11.12 -11.52 -2.58
C ASP A 181 11.39 -11.04 -1.16
N PHE A 182 11.44 -11.98 -0.21
CA PHE A 182 11.79 -11.72 1.17
C PHE A 182 13.16 -12.29 1.46
N PHE A 183 13.99 -11.53 2.15
CA PHE A 183 15.32 -11.99 2.54
C PHE A 183 15.67 -11.53 3.96
N PRO A 184 16.45 -12.33 4.71
CA PRO A 184 16.89 -11.94 6.04
C PRO A 184 17.86 -10.75 5.94
N THR A 185 17.87 -9.91 6.98
CA THR A 185 18.88 -8.88 7.19
C THR A 185 19.85 -9.31 8.28
N GLU A 186 20.90 -8.52 8.52
CA GLU A 186 21.83 -8.78 9.62
C GLU A 186 21.21 -8.47 11.00
N SER A 187 20.11 -7.76 11.03
CA SER A 187 19.46 -7.33 12.28
C SER A 187 18.36 -8.30 12.69
N THR A 188 18.26 -8.59 13.98
CA THR A 188 17.22 -9.42 14.55
C THR A 188 15.82 -8.84 14.31
N ASN A 189 14.88 -9.67 13.89
CA ASN A 189 13.49 -9.28 13.61
C ASN A 189 13.36 -8.19 12.52
N GLU A 190 14.34 -8.08 11.66
CA GLU A 190 14.33 -7.25 10.47
C GLU A 190 14.37 -8.13 9.21
N PHE A 191 13.53 -7.78 8.22
CA PHE A 191 13.46 -8.47 6.93
C PHE A 191 13.53 -7.47 5.80
N GLY A 192 14.30 -7.83 4.79
CA GLY A 192 14.26 -7.15 3.50
C GLY A 192 13.10 -7.68 2.66
N LEU A 193 12.40 -6.78 2.01
CA LEU A 193 11.33 -7.04 1.06
C LEU A 193 11.69 -6.34 -0.24
N ARG A 194 11.87 -7.11 -1.31
CA ARG A 194 12.10 -6.60 -2.66
C ARG A 194 10.87 -6.81 -3.51
N VAL A 195 10.34 -5.75 -4.09
CA VAL A 195 9.23 -5.86 -5.04
C VAL A 195 9.79 -6.20 -6.40
N LEU A 196 9.53 -7.42 -6.87
CA LEU A 196 10.02 -7.93 -8.15
C LEU A 196 9.20 -7.41 -9.32
N SER A 197 7.88 -7.41 -9.18
CA SER A 197 6.98 -6.91 -10.21
C SER A 197 5.60 -6.61 -9.65
N ILE A 198 4.87 -5.74 -10.34
CA ILE A 198 3.46 -5.44 -10.05
C ILE A 198 2.68 -5.50 -11.36
N HIS A 199 1.48 -6.08 -11.29
CA HIS A 199 0.60 -6.23 -12.42
C HIS A 199 -0.83 -5.85 -12.05
N ALA A 200 -1.56 -5.24 -12.99
CA ALA A 200 -3.01 -5.19 -12.99
C ALA A 200 -3.51 -6.22 -14.03
N GLY A 201 -4.10 -7.30 -13.56
CA GLY A 201 -4.31 -8.48 -14.39
C GLY A 201 -2.99 -9.00 -14.94
N GLN A 202 -2.84 -9.02 -16.27
CA GLN A 202 -1.58 -9.37 -16.95
C GLN A 202 -0.76 -8.13 -17.37
N MET A 203 -1.26 -6.92 -17.14
CA MET A 203 -0.57 -5.68 -17.51
C MET A 203 0.45 -5.27 -16.45
N PRO A 204 1.74 -5.11 -16.78
CA PRO A 204 2.72 -4.64 -15.82
C PRO A 204 2.49 -3.17 -15.44
N ILE A 205 2.64 -2.87 -14.15
CA ILE A 205 2.55 -1.53 -13.59
C ILE A 205 3.91 -1.11 -13.03
N PRO A 206 4.29 0.17 -13.12
CA PRO A 206 5.51 0.66 -12.48
C PRO A 206 5.51 0.42 -10.97
N VAL A 207 6.60 -0.12 -10.43
CA VAL A 207 6.74 -0.44 -8.99
C VAL A 207 6.56 0.79 -8.10
N SER A 208 6.91 1.99 -8.59
CA SER A 208 6.72 3.26 -7.88
C SER A 208 5.27 3.52 -7.43
N PHE A 209 4.29 2.97 -8.17
CA PHE A 209 2.88 3.06 -7.80
C PHE A 209 2.56 2.27 -6.52
N PHE A 210 3.26 1.15 -6.30
CA PHE A 210 3.05 0.30 -5.14
C PHE A 210 3.69 0.86 -3.86
N ASN A 211 4.81 1.56 -3.97
CA ASN A 211 5.55 2.06 -2.80
C ASN A 211 4.67 2.94 -1.92
N GLN A 212 3.81 3.76 -2.51
CA GLN A 212 2.88 4.60 -1.76
C GLN A 212 1.83 3.74 -1.04
N LEU A 213 1.17 2.83 -1.75
CA LEU A 213 0.16 1.93 -1.20
C LEU A 213 0.72 1.05 -0.08
N ALA A 214 1.89 0.46 -0.29
CA ALA A 214 2.58 -0.35 0.71
C ALA A 214 2.94 0.47 1.95
N THR A 215 3.43 1.70 1.78
CA THR A 215 3.75 2.59 2.90
C THR A 215 2.53 2.91 3.75
N GLU A 216 1.39 3.20 3.12
CA GLU A 216 0.12 3.46 3.82
C GLU A 216 -0.36 2.23 4.62
N LEU A 217 -0.26 1.04 4.03
CA LEU A 217 -0.59 -0.23 4.71
C LEU A 217 0.32 -0.49 5.91
N PHE A 218 1.63 -0.38 5.74
CA PHE A 218 2.58 -0.60 6.82
C PHE A 218 2.42 0.40 7.97
N GLN A 219 2.13 1.67 7.67
CA GLN A 219 1.82 2.68 8.69
C GLN A 219 0.56 2.33 9.47
N LYS A 220 -0.50 1.85 8.81
CA LYS A 220 -1.74 1.40 9.47
C LYS A 220 -1.48 0.33 10.52
N TYR A 221 -0.53 -0.58 10.26
CA TYR A 221 -0.16 -1.67 11.18
C TYR A 221 1.04 -1.34 12.07
N GLN A 222 1.48 -0.08 12.11
CA GLN A 222 2.63 0.39 12.92
C GLN A 222 3.94 -0.34 12.60
N ILE A 223 4.05 -0.93 11.41
CA ILE A 223 5.27 -1.58 10.93
C ILE A 223 6.21 -0.49 10.44
N ARG A 224 7.43 -0.45 11.01
CA ARG A 224 8.46 0.51 10.56
C ARG A 224 9.06 0.03 9.26
N VAL A 225 9.04 0.89 8.25
CA VAL A 225 9.58 0.61 6.94
C VAL A 225 10.62 1.65 6.57
N ARG A 226 11.77 1.17 6.09
CA ARG A 226 12.82 2.01 5.46
C ARG A 226 12.95 1.58 4.01
N TRP A 227 12.76 2.50 3.09
CA TRP A 227 12.94 2.26 1.66
C TRP A 227 14.33 2.71 1.21
N TYR A 228 14.97 1.90 0.37
CA TYR A 228 16.17 2.25 -0.36
C TYR A 228 16.17 1.53 -1.72
N ASP A 229 17.02 1.98 -2.65
CA ASP A 229 17.21 1.27 -3.92
C ASP A 229 18.42 0.36 -3.79
N ASP A 230 18.30 -0.88 -4.26
CA ASP A 230 19.42 -1.82 -4.34
C ASP A 230 20.41 -1.43 -5.46
N ASP A 231 21.49 -2.18 -5.61
CA ASP A 231 22.53 -1.92 -6.62
C ASP A 231 21.99 -1.96 -8.06
N ASN A 232 20.83 -2.56 -8.29
CA ASN A 232 20.14 -2.63 -9.57
C ASN A 232 19.09 -1.51 -9.73
N GLY A 233 18.94 -0.63 -8.75
CA GLY A 233 17.92 0.41 -8.72
C GLY A 233 16.51 -0.12 -8.44
N MET A 234 16.38 -1.33 -7.89
CA MET A 234 15.08 -1.85 -7.47
C MET A 234 14.75 -1.40 -6.05
N PRO A 235 13.50 -0.97 -5.79
CA PRO A 235 13.09 -0.55 -4.46
C PRO A 235 13.07 -1.73 -3.50
N VAL A 236 13.75 -1.57 -2.38
CA VAL A 236 13.81 -2.50 -1.27
C VAL A 236 13.23 -1.83 -0.03
N ALA A 237 12.32 -2.51 0.63
CA ALA A 237 11.82 -2.13 1.93
C ALA A 237 12.50 -2.97 3.02
N VAL A 238 13.00 -2.34 4.07
CA VAL A 238 13.40 -3.03 5.29
C VAL A 238 12.30 -2.86 6.32
N LEU A 239 11.72 -3.98 6.71
CA LEU A 239 10.65 -4.09 7.68
C LEU A 239 11.23 -4.44 9.04
N THR A 240 10.95 -3.63 10.05
CA THR A 240 11.28 -3.94 11.44
C THR A 240 10.00 -4.31 12.18
N LEU A 241 9.91 -5.55 12.65
CA LEU A 241 8.75 -6.01 13.40
C LEU A 241 8.70 -5.32 14.78
N PRO A 242 7.55 -4.74 15.17
CA PRO A 242 7.39 -4.12 16.47
C PRO A 242 7.61 -5.13 17.59
N LYS A 243 8.33 -4.72 18.63
CA LYS A 243 8.59 -5.60 19.79
C LYS A 243 7.31 -6.07 20.48
N ASP A 244 6.27 -5.25 20.48
CA ASP A 244 4.98 -5.57 21.08
C ASP A 244 4.27 -6.73 20.37
N LEU A 245 4.44 -6.87 19.05
CA LEU A 245 3.93 -8.02 18.28
C LEU A 245 4.71 -9.29 18.56
N LEU A 246 5.97 -9.15 18.95
CA LEU A 246 6.89 -10.25 19.22
C LEU A 246 7.05 -10.55 20.71
N SER A 247 6.26 -9.92 21.58
CA SER A 247 6.30 -10.12 23.03
C SER A 247 5.00 -10.76 23.51
N TYR A 248 5.10 -11.92 24.12
CA TYR A 248 3.96 -12.62 24.64
C TYR A 248 4.30 -13.37 25.93
N GLN A 249 3.47 -13.23 26.97
CA GLN A 249 3.62 -13.89 28.28
C GLN A 249 5.03 -13.75 28.90
N GLY A 250 5.66 -12.58 28.75
CA GLY A 250 6.98 -12.31 29.34
C GLY A 250 8.15 -12.89 28.55
N LYS A 251 7.92 -13.43 27.37
CA LYS A 251 8.95 -13.86 26.42
C LYS A 251 9.01 -12.91 25.22
N GLN A 252 10.21 -12.69 24.70
CA GLN A 252 10.49 -11.99 23.45
C GLN A 252 10.76 -13.01 22.37
N MET A 253 9.97 -13.01 21.30
CA MET A 253 10.17 -13.88 20.15
C MET A 253 11.22 -13.30 19.22
N VAL A 254 12.12 -14.16 18.76
CA VAL A 254 13.16 -13.86 17.79
C VAL A 254 12.95 -14.75 16.58
N LEU A 255 12.55 -14.16 15.45
CA LEU A 255 12.43 -14.88 14.18
C LEU A 255 13.84 -14.97 13.56
N GLU A 256 14.32 -16.19 13.36
CA GLU A 256 15.66 -16.47 12.83
C GLU A 256 15.63 -16.91 11.37
N GLN A 257 14.57 -17.60 10.98
CA GLN A 257 14.44 -18.13 9.63
C GLN A 257 13.05 -17.86 9.08
N LEU A 258 13.01 -17.38 7.85
CA LEU A 258 11.82 -17.26 7.02
C LEU A 258 12.20 -17.82 5.65
N GLU A 259 11.59 -18.92 5.25
CA GLU A 259 11.90 -19.64 4.01
C GLU A 259 10.59 -19.87 3.23
N PHE A 260 10.63 -19.55 1.94
CA PHE A 260 9.54 -19.86 1.00
C PHE A 260 9.94 -21.07 0.19
N VAL A 261 9.13 -22.12 0.25
CA VAL A 261 9.25 -23.32 -0.56
C VAL A 261 8.00 -23.45 -1.44
N ASP A 262 8.00 -24.38 -2.39
CA ASP A 262 6.84 -24.54 -3.27
C ASP A 262 5.58 -24.90 -2.46
N GLY A 263 4.60 -24.00 -2.46
CA GLY A 263 3.32 -24.18 -1.77
C GLY A 263 3.33 -24.00 -0.25
N SER A 264 4.45 -23.59 0.38
CA SER A 264 4.47 -23.32 1.82
C SER A 264 5.47 -22.27 2.25
N VAL A 265 5.27 -21.69 3.44
CA VAL A 265 6.23 -20.82 4.13
C VAL A 265 6.62 -21.46 5.45
N ARG A 266 7.92 -21.48 5.73
CA ARG A 266 8.54 -22.02 6.94
C ARG A 266 9.10 -20.92 7.80
N LEU A 267 8.79 -20.97 9.07
CA LEU A 267 9.24 -20.05 10.09
C LEU A 267 9.99 -20.83 11.17
N ALA A 268 11.14 -20.33 11.59
CA ALA A 268 11.83 -20.86 12.76
C ALA A 268 12.42 -19.73 13.58
N GLY A 269 12.52 -19.94 14.88
CA GLY A 269 13.07 -18.95 15.78
C GLY A 269 13.24 -19.45 17.20
N ARG A 270 13.51 -18.51 18.10
CA ARG A 270 13.64 -18.79 19.52
C ARG A 270 12.85 -17.80 20.37
N SER A 271 12.61 -18.19 21.60
CA SER A 271 11.95 -17.39 22.62
C SER A 271 12.92 -17.05 23.74
N GLU A 272 13.12 -15.78 24.01
CA GLU A 272 13.98 -15.26 25.06
C GLU A 272 13.13 -14.72 26.20
N ALA A 273 13.46 -15.02 27.46
CA ALA A 273 12.78 -14.42 28.60
C ALA A 273 13.07 -12.89 28.62
N ILE A 274 12.02 -12.10 28.75
CA ILE A 274 12.19 -10.65 28.96
C ILE A 274 12.73 -10.47 30.37
N GLU A 275 14.02 -10.20 30.53
CA GLU A 275 14.57 -9.76 31.79
C GLU A 275 13.81 -8.51 32.26
N LYS A 276 12.99 -8.66 33.31
CA LYS A 276 12.51 -7.50 34.06
C LYS A 276 13.78 -6.81 34.60
N LYS A 277 14.23 -5.76 33.92
CA LYS A 277 15.10 -4.78 34.52
C LYS A 277 14.36 -4.27 35.76
N GLU A 278 14.61 -4.92 36.91
CA GLU A 278 14.04 -4.49 38.16
C GLU A 278 14.36 -3.01 38.33
N GLN A 279 13.33 -2.26 38.64
CA GLN A 279 13.37 -0.92 39.18
C GLN A 279 14.20 -0.87 40.52
N SER A 280 15.35 -1.52 40.57
CA SER A 280 16.25 -1.47 41.73
C SER A 280 17.09 -0.18 41.78
N GLU A 281 16.95 0.73 40.81
CA GLU A 281 17.65 2.03 40.87
C GLU A 281 16.86 3.15 41.55
N SER A 282 15.62 2.91 41.98
CA SER A 282 14.79 3.96 42.62
C SER A 282 14.79 3.94 44.16
N ILE A 283 15.50 2.99 44.83
CA ILE A 283 15.49 2.89 46.31
C ILE A 283 16.81 3.39 46.94
N ALA A 284 17.78 3.78 46.13
CA ALA A 284 19.10 4.17 46.67
C ALA A 284 19.35 5.69 46.79
N ALA A 285 18.32 6.53 46.69
CA ALA A 285 18.47 7.98 46.83
C ALA A 285 17.34 8.60 47.68
N GLU A 286 17.12 8.13 48.91
CA GLU A 286 16.50 8.96 49.91
C GLU A 286 17.61 9.67 50.71
N PRO A 287 17.73 11.00 50.62
CA PRO A 287 18.56 11.75 51.58
C PRO A 287 17.79 11.79 52.90
N LYS A 288 18.43 11.28 53.96
CA LYS A 288 18.03 11.53 55.34
C LYS A 288 17.92 13.05 55.58
N SER A 289 16.69 13.54 55.69
CA SER A 289 16.45 14.85 56.32
C SER A 289 15.82 14.63 57.67
N GLU A 290 16.56 15.17 58.66
CA GLU A 290 16.25 15.23 60.08
C GLU A 290 14.95 15.99 60.37
N HIS A 291 14.27 15.49 61.40
CA HIS A 291 13.46 16.17 62.43
C HIS A 291 12.77 17.50 62.07
N SER A 292 11.46 17.48 62.13
CA SER A 292 10.70 18.51 62.87
C SER A 292 9.36 17.96 63.33
N ASN A 293 9.18 17.95 64.67
CA ASN A 293 7.92 17.80 65.38
C ASN A 293 6.94 18.91 64.99
N ALA A 294 5.69 18.55 64.71
CA ALA A 294 4.52 19.36 65.06
C ALA A 294 3.23 18.55 64.96
N GLU A 295 2.62 18.30 66.09
CA GLU A 295 1.21 18.40 66.46
C GLU A 295 0.10 17.74 65.62
N ASN A 296 -0.55 16.88 66.39
CA ASN A 296 -1.89 16.31 66.28
C ASN A 296 -2.93 17.26 65.65
N GLU A 297 -3.63 16.80 64.63
CA GLU A 297 -5.02 17.18 64.41
C GLU A 297 -5.81 15.94 64.00
N VAL A 298 -6.72 15.52 64.89
CA VAL A 298 -7.67 14.45 64.75
C VAL A 298 -8.81 14.97 63.86
N VAL A 299 -8.96 14.44 62.64
CA VAL A 299 -10.14 14.65 61.81
C VAL A 299 -10.88 13.34 61.70
N GLU A 300 -12.10 13.32 62.29
CA GLU A 300 -13.09 12.24 62.17
C GLU A 300 -13.50 11.98 60.70
N PRO A 301 -13.72 10.72 60.27
CA PRO A 301 -14.24 10.42 58.99
C PRO A 301 -15.79 10.62 58.91
N PRO A 302 -16.32 11.16 57.81
CA PRO A 302 -17.78 11.26 57.65
C PRO A 302 -18.41 9.89 57.31
N ALA A 303 -19.62 9.75 57.86
CA ALA A 303 -20.47 8.57 57.83
C ALA A 303 -20.79 8.08 56.37
N SER A 304 -20.78 6.78 56.22
CA SER A 304 -21.22 6.06 55.03
C SER A 304 -22.74 6.13 54.86
N GLU A 305 -23.20 6.62 53.71
CA GLU A 305 -24.58 6.47 53.24
C GLU A 305 -24.84 5.07 52.68
N PRO A 306 -26.06 4.48 52.89
CA PRO A 306 -26.40 3.17 52.38
C PRO A 306 -26.77 3.19 50.89
N PRO A 307 -26.60 2.07 50.17
CA PRO A 307 -26.86 1.99 48.71
C PRO A 307 -28.38 1.99 48.47
N SER A 308 -28.82 2.82 47.53
CA SER A 308 -30.17 2.84 47.00
C SER A 308 -30.49 1.63 46.12
N GLU A 309 -31.62 1.03 46.44
CA GLU A 309 -32.22 -0.09 45.71
C GLU A 309 -32.61 0.29 44.28
N LEU A 310 -32.28 -0.58 43.33
CA LEU A 310 -32.72 -0.49 41.93
C LEU A 310 -34.15 -1.09 41.81
N PRO A 311 -35.04 -0.50 41.01
CA PRO A 311 -36.37 -1.07 40.80
C PRO A 311 -36.31 -2.24 39.81
N VAL A 312 -37.00 -3.30 40.22
CA VAL A 312 -37.37 -4.45 39.38
C VAL A 312 -38.55 -4.01 38.52
N SER A 313 -38.43 -4.12 37.21
CA SER A 313 -39.54 -3.99 36.28
C SER A 313 -39.97 -5.35 35.76
N ASP A 314 -41.27 -5.58 35.91
CA ASP A 314 -42.06 -6.74 35.39
C ASP A 314 -42.05 -6.81 33.84
#